data_a4f566ce021ce1a0baa57e6bcf619843
#
_entry.id   a4f566ce021ce1a0baa57e6bcf619843
#
_cell.length_a   1.000
_cell.length_b   1.000
_cell.length_c   1.000
_cell.angle_alpha   90.00
_cell.angle_beta   90.00
_cell.angle_gamma   90.00
#
_symmetry.space_group_name_H-M   'P 1'
#
loop_
_entity.id
_entity.type
_entity.pdbx_description
1 polymer ?
#
loop_
_entity_poly.entity_id
_entity_poly.type
_entity_poly.pdbx_seq_one_letter_code
_entity_poly.pdbx_strand_id
1 'polypeptide(L)'
;MERAGQERRAGRRRCSGGELRAMAVDFPEVEGHPNRLPFEGCLTLVDLPSDKAPSGARGHRVVLTREAAERALPSLLGMAVDYKAGWDGHDARQKCGIITSAHLEGTRLLVKGFLFARDYPEMEARVGGLKAGIDTTMGMSYELADAHVADMRDTVWRLTRATFTGAAILLREKAAYRATSFHVSRTGDNRQTRVAVTK
;
A
#
# COMPACT_ATOMS: atom_id res chain seq x y z
N MET A 1 -43.98 -35.42 14.74
CA MET A 1 -43.37 -34.74 13.58
C MET A 1 -42.41 -33.71 14.09
N GLU A 2 -41.15 -34.15 14.35
CA GLU A 2 -40.04 -33.29 14.82
C GLU A 2 -39.22 -32.88 13.60
N ARG A 3 -39.06 -31.57 13.41
CA ARG A 3 -38.13 -31.03 12.45
C ARG A 3 -36.78 -30.75 13.10
N ALA A 4 -35.81 -31.60 12.83
CA ALA A 4 -34.43 -31.40 13.23
C ALA A 4 -33.85 -30.15 12.55
N GLY A 5 -33.47 -29.18 13.34
CA GLY A 5 -32.69 -28.01 12.92
C GLY A 5 -31.23 -28.41 12.68
N GLN A 6 -30.78 -28.26 11.45
CA GLN A 6 -29.40 -28.53 11.05
C GLN A 6 -28.58 -27.24 11.25
N GLU A 7 -27.94 -27.14 12.43
CA GLU A 7 -26.95 -26.11 12.69
C GLU A 7 -25.73 -26.28 11.80
N ARG A 8 -25.54 -25.37 10.87
CA ARG A 8 -24.29 -25.26 10.10
C ARG A 8 -23.20 -24.68 11.00
N ARG A 9 -22.36 -25.52 11.56
CA ARG A 9 -21.11 -25.13 12.21
C ARG A 9 -20.21 -24.46 11.18
N ALA A 10 -20.04 -23.13 11.27
CA ALA A 10 -19.01 -22.42 10.58
C ALA A 10 -17.64 -22.93 11.08
N GLY A 11 -16.97 -23.72 10.26
CA GLY A 11 -15.64 -24.23 10.54
C GLY A 11 -14.65 -23.06 10.60
N ARG A 12 -14.20 -22.71 11.80
CA ARG A 12 -13.02 -21.88 12.01
C ARG A 12 -11.82 -22.59 11.37
N ARG A 13 -11.45 -22.20 10.16
CA ARG A 13 -10.16 -22.57 9.60
C ARG A 13 -9.07 -21.96 10.48
N ARG A 14 -8.40 -22.80 11.27
CA ARG A 14 -7.14 -22.42 11.89
C ARG A 14 -6.16 -22.18 10.75
N CYS A 15 -5.77 -20.94 10.53
CA CYS A 15 -4.61 -20.63 9.72
C CYS A 15 -3.40 -21.26 10.43
N SER A 16 -2.92 -22.37 9.91
CA SER A 16 -1.59 -22.88 10.22
C SER A 16 -0.62 -21.75 9.88
N GLY A 17 0.35 -21.48 10.77
CA GLY A 17 1.28 -20.35 10.69
C GLY A 17 2.13 -20.31 9.42
N GLY A 18 1.49 -20.06 8.30
CA GLY A 18 2.10 -19.72 7.04
C GLY A 18 2.41 -18.22 7.02
N GLU A 19 3.59 -17.89 6.60
CA GLU A 19 4.08 -16.55 6.41
C GLU A 19 3.13 -15.77 5.47
N LEU A 20 2.52 -14.69 5.96
CA LEU A 20 1.58 -13.91 5.19
C LEU A 20 2.35 -12.94 4.27
N ARG A 21 2.49 -13.29 2.99
CA ARG A 21 3.27 -12.52 2.00
C ARG A 21 2.42 -11.65 1.09
N ALA A 22 1.12 -11.93 0.99
CA ALA A 22 0.20 -11.18 0.14
C ALA A 22 -1.22 -11.18 0.72
N MET A 23 -1.92 -10.06 0.53
CA MET A 23 -3.34 -9.90 0.84
C MET A 23 -4.05 -9.08 -0.23
N ALA A 24 -5.31 -9.40 -0.48
CA ALA A 24 -6.18 -8.65 -1.38
C ALA A 24 -7.62 -8.67 -0.89
N VAL A 25 -8.37 -7.63 -1.24
CA VAL A 25 -9.83 -7.55 -1.12
C VAL A 25 -10.40 -7.62 -2.53
N ASP A 26 -11.29 -8.58 -2.76
CA ASP A 26 -12.00 -8.73 -4.03
C ASP A 26 -13.06 -7.65 -4.16
N PHE A 27 -12.87 -6.75 -5.13
CA PHE A 27 -13.88 -5.81 -5.56
C PHE A 27 -14.41 -6.24 -6.93
N PRO A 28 -15.73 -6.12 -7.17
CA PRO A 28 -16.28 -6.36 -8.51
C PRO A 28 -15.56 -5.48 -9.53
N GLU A 29 -15.11 -6.09 -10.63
CA GLU A 29 -14.62 -5.34 -11.78
C GLU A 29 -15.81 -4.61 -12.42
N VAL A 30 -15.66 -3.29 -12.56
CA VAL A 30 -16.62 -2.43 -13.26
C VAL A 30 -15.84 -1.70 -14.33
N GLU A 31 -15.95 -2.19 -15.56
CA GLU A 31 -15.26 -1.60 -16.70
C GLU A 31 -15.70 -0.14 -16.90
N GLY A 32 -14.74 0.74 -17.10
CA GLY A 32 -15.00 2.17 -17.34
C GLY A 32 -15.64 2.91 -16.16
N HIS A 33 -15.49 2.41 -14.92
CA HIS A 33 -16.05 3.11 -13.76
C HIS A 33 -15.46 4.51 -13.63
N PRO A 34 -16.28 5.59 -13.68
CA PRO A 34 -15.79 6.96 -13.85
C PRO A 34 -15.00 7.50 -12.65
N ASN A 35 -15.11 6.86 -11.48
CA ASN A 35 -14.45 7.27 -10.25
C ASN A 35 -13.54 6.18 -9.65
N ARG A 36 -13.07 5.24 -10.47
CA ARG A 36 -12.08 4.22 -10.08
C ARG A 36 -10.92 4.24 -11.07
N LEU A 37 -9.90 5.03 -10.78
CA LEU A 37 -8.65 5.03 -11.55
C LEU A 37 -7.66 4.08 -10.88
N PRO A 38 -7.38 2.90 -11.46
CA PRO A 38 -6.47 1.93 -10.86
C PRO A 38 -5.07 2.48 -10.70
N PHE A 39 -4.43 2.15 -9.60
CA PHE A 39 -3.02 2.44 -9.37
C PHE A 39 -2.27 1.23 -8.82
N GLU A 40 -0.96 1.26 -8.97
CA GLU A 40 -0.02 0.39 -8.30
C GLU A 40 1.23 1.17 -7.89
N GLY A 41 1.93 0.69 -6.87
CA GLY A 41 3.15 1.35 -6.42
C GLY A 41 3.94 0.55 -5.40
N CYS A 42 5.18 0.99 -5.22
CA CYS A 42 6.02 0.55 -4.11
C CYS A 42 5.81 1.52 -2.95
N LEU A 43 5.14 1.04 -1.89
CA LEU A 43 4.82 1.85 -0.71
C LEU A 43 6.06 2.12 0.14
N THR A 44 6.90 1.10 0.34
CA THR A 44 8.11 1.18 1.15
C THR A 44 9.05 0.00 0.86
N LEU A 45 10.24 0.07 1.47
CA LEU A 45 11.17 -1.05 1.51
C LEU A 45 11.21 -1.65 2.93
N VAL A 46 11.44 -2.96 3.01
CA VAL A 46 11.66 -3.70 4.24
C VAL A 46 13.13 -4.11 4.36
N ASP A 47 13.61 -4.29 5.58
CA ASP A 47 14.99 -4.68 5.93
C ASP A 47 16.08 -3.72 5.44
N LEU A 48 15.71 -2.60 4.89
CA LEU A 48 16.62 -1.56 4.44
C LEU A 48 16.39 -0.27 5.23
N PRO A 49 17.46 0.47 5.56
CA PRO A 49 17.31 1.76 6.21
C PRO A 49 16.71 2.79 5.27
N SER A 50 15.80 3.62 5.78
CA SER A 50 15.29 4.77 5.03
C SER A 50 16.41 5.70 4.60
N ASP A 51 16.25 6.39 3.47
CA ASP A 51 17.25 7.36 2.98
C ASP A 51 17.35 8.60 3.89
N LYS A 52 16.22 8.96 4.50
CA LYS A 52 16.13 10.05 5.48
C LYS A 52 15.17 9.70 6.62
N ALA A 53 15.27 10.42 7.71
CA ALA A 53 14.37 10.26 8.85
C ALA A 53 12.91 10.59 8.45
N PRO A 54 11.95 9.66 8.63
CA PRO A 54 10.54 9.98 8.46
C PRO A 54 10.03 10.86 9.61
N SER A 55 8.91 11.54 9.39
CA SER A 55 8.21 12.28 10.44
C SER A 55 7.90 11.36 11.62
N GLY A 56 8.07 11.86 12.84
CA GLY A 56 7.86 11.07 14.07
C GLY A 56 9.04 10.21 14.52
N ALA A 57 10.05 9.98 13.68
CA ALA A 57 11.25 9.20 14.05
C ALA A 57 12.33 10.04 14.76
N ARG A 58 12.01 11.24 15.20
CA ARG A 58 12.93 12.14 15.99
C ARG A 58 14.30 12.32 15.36
N GLY A 59 14.39 12.33 14.04
CA GLY A 59 15.64 12.45 13.30
C GLY A 59 16.36 11.13 13.01
N HIS A 60 15.87 9.99 13.52
CA HIS A 60 16.43 8.68 13.23
C HIS A 60 15.95 8.14 11.88
N ARG A 61 16.86 7.53 11.15
CA ARG A 61 16.49 6.68 10.02
C ARG A 61 15.81 5.42 10.56
N VAL A 62 14.93 4.81 9.77
CA VAL A 62 14.17 3.63 10.21
C VAL A 62 14.38 2.45 9.27
N VAL A 63 14.30 1.25 9.83
CA VAL A 63 14.20 -0.02 9.13
C VAL A 63 12.88 -0.65 9.55
N LEU A 64 11.95 -0.82 8.64
CA LEU A 64 10.79 -1.68 8.86
C LEU A 64 11.25 -3.13 8.63
N THR A 65 11.23 -3.96 9.66
CA THR A 65 11.62 -5.37 9.49
C THR A 65 10.59 -6.12 8.66
N ARG A 66 11.03 -7.12 7.92
CA ARG A 66 10.14 -7.97 7.12
C ARG A 66 9.03 -8.57 7.96
N GLU A 67 9.37 -9.13 9.12
CA GLU A 67 8.40 -9.77 10.02
C GLU A 67 7.37 -8.77 10.54
N ALA A 68 7.78 -7.53 10.80
CA ALA A 68 6.84 -6.47 11.20
C ALA A 68 5.92 -6.11 10.03
N ALA A 69 6.46 -5.96 8.82
CA ALA A 69 5.69 -5.67 7.62
C ALA A 69 4.68 -6.79 7.30
N GLU A 70 5.10 -8.05 7.32
CA GLU A 70 4.23 -9.21 7.07
C GLU A 70 3.06 -9.27 8.05
N ARG A 71 3.32 -9.07 9.34
CA ARG A 71 2.24 -9.00 10.33
C ARG A 71 1.31 -7.80 10.14
N ALA A 72 1.82 -6.71 9.60
CA ALA A 72 1.06 -5.48 9.37
C ALA A 72 0.31 -5.44 8.04
N LEU A 73 0.61 -6.32 7.06
CA LEU A 73 -0.05 -6.34 5.74
C LEU A 73 -1.59 -6.25 5.82
N PRO A 74 -2.28 -6.99 6.72
CA PRO A 74 -3.74 -6.91 6.82
C PRO A 74 -4.26 -5.49 7.09
N SER A 75 -3.48 -4.67 7.79
CA SER A 75 -3.89 -3.30 8.13
C SER A 75 -3.82 -2.33 6.96
N LEU A 76 -3.21 -2.71 5.84
CA LEU A 76 -3.21 -1.90 4.60
C LEU A 76 -4.50 -2.05 3.79
N LEU A 77 -5.20 -3.18 3.91
CA LEU A 77 -6.39 -3.42 3.11
C LEU A 77 -7.54 -2.51 3.56
N GLY A 78 -8.11 -1.78 2.62
CA GLY A 78 -9.13 -0.79 2.91
C GLY A 78 -8.59 0.53 3.46
N MET A 79 -7.27 0.67 3.65
CA MET A 79 -6.69 1.94 4.08
C MET A 79 -6.73 2.97 2.97
N ALA A 80 -7.02 4.19 3.37
CA ALA A 80 -7.07 5.31 2.47
C ALA A 80 -5.67 5.73 2.02
N VAL A 81 -5.62 6.18 0.78
CA VAL A 81 -4.47 6.89 0.22
C VAL A 81 -4.80 8.38 0.22
N ASP A 82 -3.89 9.20 0.73
CA ASP A 82 -4.02 10.64 0.72
C ASP A 82 -2.91 11.32 -0.11
N TYR A 83 -3.03 12.62 -0.25
CA TYR A 83 -1.98 13.48 -0.78
C TYR A 83 -2.10 14.87 -0.15
N LYS A 84 -1.04 15.63 -0.19
CA LYS A 84 -1.04 17.03 0.16
C LYS A 84 -0.87 17.90 -1.09
N ALA A 85 -1.50 19.05 -1.15
CA ALA A 85 -1.53 19.90 -2.34
C ALA A 85 -0.14 20.21 -2.93
N GLY A 86 0.90 20.31 -2.11
CA GLY A 86 2.30 20.47 -2.54
C GLY A 86 3.02 19.17 -2.90
N TRP A 87 2.37 18.00 -2.80
CA TRP A 87 2.97 16.67 -2.99
C TRP A 87 4.19 16.41 -2.08
N ASP A 88 4.23 17.03 -0.91
CA ASP A 88 5.38 17.04 -0.01
C ASP A 88 5.13 16.29 1.31
N GLY A 89 3.98 15.62 1.47
CA GLY A 89 3.63 14.90 2.68
C GLY A 89 2.22 14.33 2.69
N HIS A 90 1.71 14.09 3.88
CA HIS A 90 0.36 13.59 4.14
C HIS A 90 -0.62 14.72 4.45
N ASP A 91 -1.87 14.58 4.02
CA ASP A 91 -3.02 15.33 4.53
C ASP A 91 -4.18 14.37 4.78
N ALA A 92 -4.41 14.03 6.04
CA ALA A 92 -5.44 13.08 6.44
C ALA A 92 -6.88 13.49 6.04
N ARG A 93 -7.09 14.74 5.61
CA ARG A 93 -8.38 15.24 5.13
C ARG A 93 -8.56 15.06 3.62
N GLN A 94 -7.50 14.75 2.88
CA GLN A 94 -7.52 14.58 1.42
C GLN A 94 -7.36 13.11 1.04
N LYS A 95 -8.38 12.30 1.37
CA LYS A 95 -8.41 10.86 1.07
C LYS A 95 -8.85 10.67 -0.38
N CYS A 96 -7.89 10.46 -1.27
CA CYS A 96 -8.10 10.39 -2.72
C CYS A 96 -8.21 8.97 -3.28
N GLY A 97 -8.10 7.93 -2.46
CA GLY A 97 -8.17 6.55 -2.93
C GLY A 97 -8.12 5.53 -1.81
N ILE A 98 -8.10 4.27 -2.18
CA ILE A 98 -8.11 3.12 -1.27
C ILE A 98 -7.16 2.03 -1.77
N ILE A 99 -6.48 1.36 -0.83
CA ILE A 99 -5.64 0.18 -1.09
C ILE A 99 -6.51 -1.07 -1.08
N THR A 100 -6.41 -1.88 -2.12
CA THR A 100 -7.17 -3.14 -2.26
C THR A 100 -6.30 -4.39 -2.21
N SER A 101 -4.98 -4.23 -2.43
CA SER A 101 -4.03 -5.34 -2.39
C SER A 101 -2.67 -4.86 -1.86
N ALA A 102 -2.02 -5.70 -1.08
CA ALA A 102 -0.67 -5.47 -0.60
C ALA A 102 0.12 -6.78 -0.59
N HIS A 103 1.38 -6.75 -1.02
CA HIS A 103 2.26 -7.92 -0.98
C HIS A 103 3.74 -7.53 -0.87
N LEU A 104 4.54 -8.46 -0.41
CA LEU A 104 5.99 -8.32 -0.37
C LEU A 104 6.64 -9.06 -1.55
N GLU A 105 7.50 -8.34 -2.25
CA GLU A 105 8.32 -8.88 -3.34
C GLU A 105 9.78 -8.46 -3.11
N GLY A 106 10.63 -9.42 -2.79
CA GLY A 106 11.99 -9.11 -2.34
C GLY A 106 11.96 -8.18 -1.13
N THR A 107 12.61 -7.05 -1.20
CA THR A 107 12.60 -6.01 -0.15
C THR A 107 11.50 -4.96 -0.34
N ARG A 108 10.64 -5.09 -1.35
CA ARG A 108 9.62 -4.10 -1.71
C ARG A 108 8.27 -4.50 -1.14
N LEU A 109 7.57 -3.56 -0.50
CA LEU A 109 6.17 -3.67 -0.17
C LEU A 109 5.37 -2.98 -1.27
N LEU A 110 4.70 -3.77 -2.08
CA LEU A 110 3.90 -3.33 -3.21
C LEU A 110 2.42 -3.25 -2.85
N VAL A 111 1.74 -2.23 -3.34
CA VAL A 111 0.32 -2.01 -3.14
C VAL A 111 -0.39 -1.76 -4.46
N LYS A 112 -1.67 -2.14 -4.53
CA LYS A 112 -2.59 -1.78 -5.60
C LYS A 112 -3.88 -1.24 -5.01
N GLY A 113 -4.60 -0.47 -5.81
CA GLY A 113 -5.87 0.09 -5.41
C GLY A 113 -6.49 0.93 -6.50
N PHE A 114 -7.37 1.84 -6.12
CA PHE A 114 -7.92 2.82 -7.04
C PHE A 114 -8.05 4.20 -6.39
N LEU A 115 -7.93 5.22 -7.23
CA LEU A 115 -8.17 6.61 -6.87
C LEU A 115 -9.60 7.01 -7.21
N PHE A 116 -10.15 7.96 -6.46
CA PHE A 116 -11.42 8.64 -6.73
C PHE A 116 -11.19 9.80 -7.70
N ALA A 117 -10.79 9.47 -8.94
CA ALA A 117 -10.27 10.45 -9.91
C ALA A 117 -11.27 11.56 -10.25
N ARG A 118 -12.57 11.27 -10.26
CA ARG A 118 -13.60 12.29 -10.52
C ARG A 118 -13.73 13.33 -9.40
N ASP A 119 -13.44 12.91 -8.16
CA ASP A 119 -13.54 13.78 -6.98
C ASP A 119 -12.27 14.62 -6.81
N TYR A 120 -11.15 14.18 -7.42
CA TYR A 120 -9.84 14.78 -7.34
C TYR A 120 -9.22 14.96 -8.75
N PRO A 121 -9.74 15.89 -9.56
CA PRO A 121 -9.29 16.09 -10.94
C PRO A 121 -7.82 16.50 -11.05
N GLU A 122 -7.25 17.11 -10.04
CA GLU A 122 -5.83 17.43 -9.95
C GLU A 122 -4.93 16.19 -9.90
N MET A 123 -5.45 15.06 -9.39
CA MET A 123 -4.76 13.76 -9.43
C MET A 123 -4.62 13.30 -10.86
N GLU A 124 -5.70 13.37 -11.65
CA GLU A 124 -5.68 12.99 -13.06
C GLU A 124 -4.78 13.93 -13.86
N ALA A 125 -4.83 15.24 -13.61
CA ALA A 125 -3.97 16.22 -14.26
C ALA A 125 -2.48 15.97 -13.94
N ARG A 126 -2.15 15.64 -12.69
CA ARG A 126 -0.78 15.37 -12.25
C ARG A 126 -0.25 14.03 -12.75
N VAL A 127 -1.07 12.98 -12.64
CA VAL A 127 -0.65 11.61 -12.95
C VAL A 127 -1.02 11.21 -14.38
N GLY A 128 -2.09 11.79 -14.94
CA GLY A 128 -2.59 11.53 -16.30
C GLY A 128 -1.99 12.43 -17.38
N GLY A 129 -1.44 13.58 -17.02
CA GLY A 129 -0.82 14.52 -17.96
C GLY A 129 0.52 14.06 -18.55
N LEU A 130 1.12 13.04 -17.95
CA LEU A 130 2.31 12.39 -18.49
C LEU A 130 1.86 11.31 -19.48
N LYS A 131 1.99 11.60 -20.77
CA LYS A 131 1.75 10.64 -21.87
C LYS A 131 2.39 9.29 -21.52
N ALA A 132 1.54 8.26 -21.34
CA ALA A 132 1.87 6.83 -21.28
C ALA A 132 3.34 6.49 -20.89
N GLY A 133 3.81 7.02 -19.79
CA GLY A 133 5.15 6.77 -19.27
C GLY A 133 5.10 6.73 -17.75
N ILE A 134 5.93 5.90 -17.17
CA ILE A 134 6.15 5.80 -15.74
C ILE A 134 6.51 7.19 -15.21
N ASP A 135 5.65 7.83 -14.40
CA ASP A 135 6.06 9.05 -13.69
C ASP A 135 7.10 8.67 -12.63
N THR A 136 8.36 8.80 -13.01
CA THR A 136 9.49 8.49 -12.13
C THR A 136 9.63 9.51 -10.99
N THR A 137 8.84 10.58 -10.98
CA THR A 137 8.92 11.64 -9.99
C THR A 137 8.03 11.38 -8.76
N MET A 138 6.99 10.56 -8.93
CA MET A 138 6.06 10.24 -7.84
C MET A 138 6.49 8.99 -7.08
N GLY A 139 6.27 9.03 -5.78
CA GLY A 139 6.52 7.93 -4.86
C GLY A 139 5.38 7.80 -3.87
N MET A 140 5.59 6.96 -2.88
CA MET A 140 4.63 6.73 -1.80
C MET A 140 5.30 6.85 -0.44
N SER A 141 4.46 7.11 0.56
CA SER A 141 4.82 7.08 1.97
C SER A 141 3.71 6.40 2.75
N TYR A 142 4.01 5.94 3.96
CA TYR A 142 3.04 5.30 4.84
C TYR A 142 2.93 6.04 6.18
N GLU A 143 1.80 5.87 6.85
CA GLU A 143 1.58 6.24 8.23
C GLU A 143 1.49 4.99 9.09
N LEU A 144 2.05 5.05 10.29
CA LEU A 144 2.04 3.96 11.27
C LEU A 144 1.45 4.41 12.60
N ALA A 145 0.71 3.50 13.23
CA ALA A 145 0.44 3.50 14.66
C ALA A 145 1.13 2.31 15.32
N ASP A 146 1.18 2.33 16.65
CA ASP A 146 1.70 1.23 17.49
C ASP A 146 3.10 0.74 17.09
N ALA A 147 3.92 1.66 16.57
CA ALA A 147 5.28 1.33 16.15
C ALA A 147 6.16 0.99 17.35
N HIS A 148 6.82 -0.15 17.29
CA HIS A 148 7.75 -0.62 18.31
C HIS A 148 9.18 -0.57 17.78
N VAL A 149 10.05 0.14 18.48
CA VAL A 149 11.48 0.22 18.15
C VAL A 149 12.24 -0.80 19.01
N ALA A 150 13.11 -1.59 18.40
CA ALA A 150 13.89 -2.62 19.10
C ALA A 150 14.79 -2.03 20.19
N ASP A 151 15.56 -1.00 19.85
CA ASP A 151 16.35 -0.20 20.79
C ASP A 151 16.27 1.28 20.38
N MET A 152 15.81 2.12 21.30
CA MET A 152 15.68 3.57 21.10
C MET A 152 17.04 4.30 21.10
N ARG A 153 18.11 3.63 21.50
CA ARG A 153 19.49 4.20 21.53
C ARG A 153 20.21 4.03 20.21
N ASP A 154 19.68 3.14 19.33
CA ASP A 154 20.28 2.90 18.04
C ASP A 154 20.22 4.15 17.16
N THR A 155 21.24 4.37 16.35
CA THR A 155 21.28 5.45 15.35
C THR A 155 20.26 5.24 14.23
N VAL A 156 19.90 3.98 13.95
CA VAL A 156 18.88 3.56 12.99
C VAL A 156 17.84 2.72 13.73
N TRP A 157 16.61 3.21 13.81
CA TRP A 157 15.55 2.52 14.52
C TRP A 157 15.00 1.35 13.75
N ARG A 158 15.06 0.17 14.34
CA ARG A 158 14.45 -1.05 13.79
C ARG A 158 13.03 -1.19 14.32
N LEU A 159 12.05 -1.07 13.42
CA LEU A 159 10.63 -1.24 13.74
C LEU A 159 10.29 -2.73 13.71
N THR A 160 10.00 -3.29 14.88
CA THR A 160 9.71 -4.73 15.08
C THR A 160 8.22 -5.03 15.13
N ARG A 161 7.40 -4.00 15.29
CA ARG A 161 5.93 -4.03 15.22
C ARG A 161 5.43 -2.69 14.71
N ALA A 162 4.36 -2.73 13.93
CA ALA A 162 3.64 -1.54 13.46
C ALA A 162 2.24 -1.92 12.99
N THR A 163 1.38 -0.92 12.87
CA THR A 163 0.08 -1.00 12.21
C THR A 163 0.03 0.10 11.16
N PHE A 164 -0.22 -0.23 9.89
CA PHE A 164 -0.42 0.79 8.87
C PHE A 164 -1.78 1.47 9.07
N THR A 165 -1.78 2.79 9.06
CA THR A 165 -2.98 3.61 9.26
C THR A 165 -3.32 4.46 8.04
N GLY A 166 -2.44 4.54 7.07
CA GLY A 166 -2.64 5.27 5.83
C GLY A 166 -1.43 5.19 4.92
N ALA A 167 -1.63 5.69 3.71
CA ALA A 167 -0.57 5.90 2.73
C ALA A 167 -0.77 7.26 2.05
N ALA A 168 0.31 7.84 1.52
CA ALA A 168 0.24 9.05 0.74
C ALA A 168 0.97 8.91 -0.59
N ILE A 169 0.50 9.66 -1.58
CA ILE A 169 1.18 9.90 -2.85
C ILE A 169 1.92 11.23 -2.72
N LEU A 170 3.21 11.23 -3.01
CA LEU A 170 4.05 12.42 -2.87
C LEU A 170 5.21 12.39 -3.87
N LEU A 171 5.93 13.51 -3.97
CA LEU A 171 7.18 13.53 -4.73
C LEU A 171 8.17 12.54 -4.14
N ARG A 172 8.77 11.71 -4.99
CA ARG A 172 9.75 10.69 -4.58
C ARG A 172 10.88 11.26 -3.74
N GLU A 173 11.35 12.45 -4.06
CA GLU A 173 12.37 13.16 -3.28
C GLU A 173 11.91 13.53 -1.85
N LYS A 174 10.59 13.59 -1.60
CA LYS A 174 10.00 13.85 -0.29
C LYS A 174 9.77 12.57 0.51
N ALA A 175 9.65 11.41 -0.14
CA ALA A 175 9.51 10.11 0.52
C ALA A 175 10.70 9.79 1.43
N ALA A 176 10.46 9.04 2.51
CA ALA A 176 11.54 8.55 3.37
C ALA A 176 12.43 7.52 2.65
N TYR A 177 11.87 6.81 1.66
CA TYR A 177 12.58 5.89 0.78
C TYR A 177 12.47 6.37 -0.66
N ARG A 178 13.58 6.70 -1.31
CA ARG A 178 13.61 7.16 -2.70
C ARG A 178 13.27 6.07 -3.72
N ALA A 179 13.40 4.81 -3.33
CA ALA A 179 13.06 3.67 -4.19
C ALA A 179 11.55 3.33 -4.21
N THR A 180 10.71 4.17 -3.59
CA THR A 180 9.25 4.08 -3.73
C THR A 180 8.81 4.53 -5.12
N SER A 181 7.60 4.11 -5.55
CA SER A 181 7.04 4.46 -6.86
C SER A 181 5.53 4.52 -6.78
N PHE A 182 4.94 5.28 -7.70
CA PHE A 182 3.49 5.36 -7.86
C PHE A 182 3.16 5.46 -9.35
N HIS A 183 2.20 4.65 -9.79
CA HIS A 183 1.76 4.59 -11.19
C HIS A 183 0.25 4.42 -11.26
N VAL A 184 -0.40 5.06 -12.24
CA VAL A 184 -1.79 4.79 -12.58
C VAL A 184 -1.86 3.95 -13.85
N SER A 185 -2.77 2.98 -13.85
CA SER A 185 -3.07 2.16 -15.03
C SER A 185 -4.22 2.81 -15.77
N ARG A 186 -4.02 3.25 -17.04
CA ARG A 186 -5.14 3.62 -17.89
C ARG A 186 -5.84 2.36 -18.38
N THR A 187 -7.17 2.36 -18.32
CA THR A 187 -8.01 1.32 -18.91
C THR A 187 -7.71 1.23 -20.42
N GLY A 188 -6.93 0.25 -20.82
CA GLY A 188 -6.46 0.06 -22.21
C GLY A 188 -5.12 -0.65 -22.34
N ASP A 189 -4.31 -0.71 -21.27
CA ASP A 189 -3.02 -1.41 -21.28
C ASP A 189 -3.09 -2.77 -20.57
N ASN A 190 -4.09 -3.57 -20.95
CA ASN A 190 -4.21 -4.96 -20.51
C ASN A 190 -3.25 -5.85 -21.32
N ARG A 191 -1.95 -5.60 -21.28
CA ARG A 191 -0.95 -6.56 -21.68
C ARG A 191 -0.81 -7.60 -20.58
N GLN A 192 -1.69 -8.58 -20.70
CA GLN A 192 -1.70 -9.85 -20.00
C GLN A 192 -0.29 -10.40 -19.77
N THR A 193 0.11 -10.47 -18.53
CA THR A 193 1.01 -11.55 -18.12
C THR A 193 0.16 -12.81 -17.96
N ARG A 194 -0.19 -13.46 -19.08
CA ARG A 194 -0.67 -14.84 -19.07
C ARG A 194 0.50 -15.70 -18.60
N VAL A 195 0.46 -16.10 -17.35
CA VAL A 195 1.23 -17.25 -16.91
C VAL A 195 0.67 -18.46 -17.66
N ALA A 196 1.46 -18.98 -18.60
CA ALA A 196 1.16 -20.24 -19.28
C ALA A 196 1.23 -21.35 -18.22
N VAL A 197 0.07 -21.86 -17.82
CA VAL A 197 -0.02 -23.15 -17.14
C VAL A 197 0.16 -24.20 -18.21
N THR A 198 1.39 -24.73 -18.31
CA THR A 198 1.67 -25.92 -19.12
C THR A 198 1.15 -27.15 -18.35
N LYS A 199 0.34 -27.95 -19.04
CA LYS A 199 -0.18 -29.24 -18.56
C LYS A 199 0.94 -30.24 -18.37
#